data_c34ec93b456bbaa59a16c49be1fdf417
#
_entry.id   c34ec93b456bbaa59a16c49be1fdf417
#
_cell.length_a   1.000
_cell.length_b   1.000
_cell.length_c   1.000
_cell.angle_alpha   90.00
_cell.angle_beta   90.00
_cell.angle_gamma   90.00
#
_symmetry.space_group_name_H-M   'P 1'
#
loop_
_entity.id
_entity.type
_entity.pdbx_description
1 polymer ?
#
loop_
_entity_poly.entity_id
_entity_poly.type
_entity_poly.pdbx_seq_one_letter_code
_entity_poly.pdbx_strand_id
1 'polypeptide(L)'
;MRGPAADVCILSGLPTGPSGAAEAEQAERRATTYLPAAGEPGPAALRTPGRFRLPKHQDTSATLAGQYPFLAEGGLGSEGIFVGQDLYSGGSFVYDPWVLYRRGIITAPNVVLAGIVGSGKSSLAKSLYTRSLPFGRRVYVPGDPKGEHTAVAEAVGGRAIILGHGLSNRLNPLDEGHRPSAVSDSEWAMQVASRRRDLIGALAETVLDRALSPLEHTAIDLALRDAVRSAEVPILPMVVDRILAPSADTDGRLAEDGRLVGHALRRLVAGDLAGLFDGPSTVAFDPSLPMISLDLSRVTENSTLISVLMTCSSAWMESALLDPNGGQRWVIYDEAWRLMSHP
;
A
#
# COMPACT_ATOMS: atom_id res chain seq x y z
N MET A 1 31.10 -13.36 -7.46
CA MET A 1 30.95 -11.89 -7.44
C MET A 1 29.90 -11.54 -6.41
N ARG A 2 30.28 -10.95 -5.27
CA ARG A 2 29.34 -10.51 -4.25
C ARG A 2 28.84 -9.12 -4.66
N GLY A 3 27.54 -8.99 -4.96
CA GLY A 3 26.91 -7.68 -5.17
C GLY A 3 26.88 -6.89 -3.85
N PRO A 4 26.81 -5.56 -3.93
CA PRO A 4 26.75 -4.71 -2.75
C PRO A 4 25.48 -5.00 -1.94
N ALA A 5 25.63 -5.06 -0.63
CA ALA A 5 24.50 -5.17 0.29
C ALA A 5 23.57 -3.95 0.08
N ALA A 6 22.28 -4.21 -0.11
CA ALA A 6 21.29 -3.16 -0.24
C ALA A 6 21.02 -2.54 1.14
N ASP A 7 21.32 -1.26 1.28
CA ASP A 7 20.91 -0.50 2.47
C ASP A 7 19.40 -0.31 2.45
N VAL A 8 18.69 -1.13 3.22
CA VAL A 8 17.26 -0.96 3.46
C VAL A 8 17.09 -0.02 4.64
N CYS A 9 16.74 1.22 4.36
CA CYS A 9 16.45 2.22 5.37
C CYS A 9 14.96 2.20 5.72
N ILE A 10 14.62 1.79 6.96
CA ILE A 10 13.27 1.97 7.51
C ILE A 10 13.26 3.37 8.11
N LEU A 11 12.67 4.33 7.39
CA LEU A 11 12.68 5.73 7.82
C LEU A 11 11.35 6.15 8.42
N SER A 12 11.36 6.39 9.72
CA SER A 12 10.63 7.50 10.30
C SER A 12 11.66 8.59 10.60
N GLY A 13 11.71 9.63 9.76
CA GLY A 13 12.30 10.93 10.11
C GLY A 13 13.79 11.02 10.41
N LEU A 14 14.67 10.40 9.61
CA LEU A 14 16.12 10.65 9.70
C LEU A 14 16.59 11.61 8.61
N PRO A 15 17.51 12.55 8.93
CA PRO A 15 18.07 13.47 7.95
C PRO A 15 18.81 12.70 6.84
N THR A 16 18.78 13.25 5.66
CA THR A 16 19.57 12.79 4.50
C THR A 16 21.01 12.55 4.95
N GLY A 17 21.53 11.35 4.66
CA GLY A 17 22.90 10.98 5.00
C GLY A 17 23.92 12.03 4.58
N PRO A 18 25.06 12.12 5.25
CA PRO A 18 26.05 13.16 5.00
C PRO A 18 26.47 13.12 3.54
N SER A 19 26.61 14.30 2.90
CA SER A 19 27.17 14.44 1.57
C SER A 19 28.57 13.81 1.51
N GLY A 20 29.01 13.32 0.37
CA GLY A 20 30.33 12.71 0.23
C GLY A 20 31.49 13.56 0.78
N ALA A 21 31.32 14.89 0.83
CA ALA A 21 32.24 15.81 1.48
C ALA A 21 32.23 15.65 3.01
N ALA A 22 31.07 15.44 3.64
CA ALA A 22 30.97 15.22 5.08
C ALA A 22 31.51 13.85 5.49
N GLU A 23 31.38 12.84 4.65
CA GLU A 23 31.99 11.51 4.87
C GLU A 23 33.52 11.59 4.76
N ALA A 24 34.03 12.33 3.77
CA ALA A 24 35.47 12.57 3.63
C ALA A 24 36.04 13.33 4.83
N GLU A 25 35.37 14.39 5.29
CA GLU A 25 35.77 15.15 6.49
C GLU A 25 35.71 14.29 7.75
N GLN A 26 34.70 13.42 7.87
CA GLN A 26 34.58 12.51 8.99
C GLN A 26 35.66 11.41 8.97
N ALA A 27 36.03 10.94 7.79
CA ALA A 27 37.13 10.00 7.59
C ALA A 27 38.48 10.66 7.94
N GLU A 28 38.66 11.91 7.53
CA GLU A 28 39.86 12.70 7.84
C GLU A 28 39.97 13.02 9.33
N ARG A 29 38.88 13.39 9.99
CA ARG A 29 38.84 13.56 11.46
C ARG A 29 39.14 12.25 12.17
N ARG A 30 38.65 11.11 11.73
CA ARG A 30 38.99 9.79 12.29
C ARG A 30 40.47 9.46 12.10
N ALA A 31 41.02 9.80 10.93
CA ALA A 31 42.43 9.58 10.64
C ALA A 31 43.36 10.47 11.49
N THR A 32 42.91 11.71 11.78
CA THR A 32 43.70 12.67 12.58
C THR A 32 43.51 12.52 14.09
N THR A 33 42.40 11.91 14.54
CA THR A 33 42.11 11.73 15.99
C THR A 33 42.67 10.42 16.54
N TYR A 34 43.09 9.51 15.67
CA TYR A 34 43.76 8.27 16.10
C TYR A 34 45.22 8.52 16.47
N LEU A 35 45.66 7.84 17.50
CA LEU A 35 47.07 7.82 17.89
C LEU A 35 47.97 7.55 16.68
N PRO A 36 49.06 8.29 16.50
CA PRO A 36 50.04 8.03 15.47
C PRO A 36 50.46 6.58 15.45
N ALA A 37 50.76 6.03 14.26
CA ALA A 37 51.13 4.62 14.12
C ALA A 37 52.30 4.16 15.02
N ALA A 38 53.13 5.11 15.48
CA ALA A 38 54.23 4.85 16.40
C ALA A 38 53.89 5.15 17.87
N GLY A 39 52.62 5.46 18.18
CA GLY A 39 52.19 5.89 19.51
C GLY A 39 52.38 7.39 19.78
N GLU A 40 51.84 7.88 20.86
CA GLU A 40 51.87 9.31 21.22
C GLU A 40 53.27 9.78 21.60
N PRO A 41 53.75 10.93 21.09
CA PRO A 41 55.04 11.48 21.49
C PRO A 41 54.97 12.14 22.86
N GLY A 42 55.53 11.51 23.87
CA GLY A 42 55.57 12.06 25.22
C GLY A 42 56.58 11.35 26.13
N PRO A 43 56.98 12.00 27.27
CA PRO A 43 57.80 11.35 28.24
C PRO A 43 57.06 10.12 28.82
N ALA A 44 57.72 9.00 28.89
CA ALA A 44 57.17 7.72 29.35
C ALA A 44 56.08 7.11 28.46
N ALA A 45 55.87 7.58 27.23
CA ALA A 45 55.00 6.91 26.28
C ALA A 45 55.66 5.67 25.70
N LEU A 46 54.94 4.51 25.75
CA LEU A 46 55.34 3.27 25.08
C LEU A 46 55.11 3.44 23.59
N ARG A 47 56.22 3.46 22.83
CA ARG A 47 56.15 3.50 21.34
C ARG A 47 56.46 2.12 20.81
N THR A 48 55.59 1.61 19.95
CA THR A 48 55.87 0.39 19.22
C THR A 48 56.33 0.70 17.81
N PRO A 49 57.44 0.09 17.32
CA PRO A 49 57.97 0.36 15.97
C PRO A 49 57.11 -0.24 14.87
N GLY A 50 56.14 -1.05 15.20
CA GLY A 50 55.23 -1.71 14.23
C GLY A 50 53.82 -1.17 14.28
N ARG A 51 53.15 -1.19 13.11
CA ARG A 51 51.70 -0.92 13.08
C ARG A 51 50.96 -2.09 13.73
N PHE A 52 50.28 -1.83 14.83
CA PHE A 52 49.36 -2.81 15.41
C PHE A 52 48.11 -2.88 14.52
N ARG A 53 48.01 -3.93 13.72
CA ARG A 53 46.82 -4.22 12.90
C ARG A 53 46.03 -5.31 13.64
N LEU A 54 44.98 -4.93 14.28
CA LEU A 54 43.97 -5.88 14.72
C LEU A 54 43.30 -6.49 13.49
N PRO A 55 43.23 -7.83 13.42
CA PRO A 55 42.42 -8.47 12.39
C PRO A 55 40.98 -7.98 12.53
N LYS A 56 40.31 -7.70 11.40
CA LYS A 56 38.89 -7.43 11.42
C LYS A 56 38.17 -8.64 11.98
N HIS A 57 37.60 -8.48 13.15
CA HIS A 57 36.81 -9.51 13.78
C HIS A 57 35.35 -9.12 13.70
N GLN A 58 34.52 -10.01 13.19
CA GLN A 58 33.06 -9.89 13.20
C GLN A 58 32.56 -11.01 14.10
N ASP A 59 31.87 -10.65 15.15
CA ASP A 59 31.30 -11.61 16.06
C ASP A 59 29.88 -11.23 16.46
N THR A 60 29.18 -12.15 17.11
CA THR A 60 27.84 -11.90 17.61
C THR A 60 27.89 -11.08 18.91
N SER A 61 26.79 -10.40 19.20
CA SER A 61 26.62 -9.72 20.48
C SER A 61 26.76 -10.66 21.67
N ALA A 62 26.46 -11.96 21.49
CA ALA A 62 26.64 -12.99 22.52
C ALA A 62 28.11 -13.18 22.89
N THR A 63 29.03 -13.20 21.93
CA THR A 63 30.47 -13.31 22.19
C THR A 63 31.02 -12.01 22.81
N LEU A 64 30.58 -10.85 22.32
CA LEU A 64 30.98 -9.56 22.87
C LEU A 64 30.37 -9.28 24.24
N ALA A 65 29.26 -9.88 24.61
CA ALA A 65 28.62 -9.71 25.92
C ALA A 65 29.53 -10.12 27.08
N GLY A 66 30.44 -11.07 26.88
CA GLY A 66 31.46 -11.43 27.86
C GLY A 66 32.51 -10.35 28.09
N GLN A 67 32.78 -9.53 27.10
CA GLN A 67 33.73 -8.40 27.13
C GLN A 67 33.07 -7.07 27.55
N TYR A 68 31.78 -6.92 27.19
CA TYR A 68 30.97 -5.74 27.50
C TYR A 68 29.61 -6.18 28.08
N PRO A 69 29.55 -6.61 29.34
CA PRO A 69 28.32 -7.16 29.94
C PRO A 69 27.16 -6.17 30.05
N PHE A 70 27.40 -4.89 29.75
CA PHE A 70 26.37 -3.83 29.74
C PHE A 70 25.79 -3.53 28.36
N LEU A 71 26.26 -4.20 27.29
CA LEU A 71 25.69 -4.07 25.98
C LEU A 71 24.36 -4.83 25.94
N ALA A 72 23.26 -4.10 25.90
CA ALA A 72 21.96 -4.66 25.62
C ALA A 72 21.77 -4.81 24.11
N GLU A 73 21.12 -5.86 23.69
CA GLU A 73 20.69 -6.04 22.31
C GLU A 73 19.74 -4.90 21.93
N GLY A 74 20.08 -4.12 20.89
CA GLY A 74 19.30 -2.99 20.41
C GLY A 74 18.07 -3.40 19.58
N GLY A 75 17.42 -4.54 19.92
CA GLY A 75 16.28 -5.06 19.17
C GLY A 75 14.95 -4.44 19.58
N LEU A 76 13.95 -4.61 18.73
CA LEU A 76 12.54 -4.24 19.02
C LEU A 76 11.83 -5.27 19.93
N GLY A 77 12.55 -6.23 20.44
CA GLY A 77 12.07 -7.36 21.23
C GLY A 77 11.87 -8.63 20.39
N SER A 78 11.33 -9.68 21.02
CA SER A 78 11.16 -11.00 20.41
C SER A 78 9.73 -11.28 19.92
N GLU A 79 8.78 -10.39 20.20
CA GLU A 79 7.38 -10.55 19.81
C GLU A 79 7.13 -9.95 18.44
N GLY A 80 6.67 -10.77 17.49
CA GLY A 80 6.27 -10.31 16.15
C GLY A 80 6.85 -11.16 15.02
N ILE A 81 7.00 -10.53 13.87
CA ILE A 81 7.44 -11.18 12.64
C ILE A 81 8.97 -11.15 12.55
N PHE A 82 9.59 -12.31 12.46
CA PHE A 82 11.01 -12.37 12.17
C PHE A 82 11.31 -11.89 10.75
N VAL A 83 12.07 -10.83 10.63
CA VAL A 83 12.45 -10.21 9.35
C VAL A 83 13.79 -10.73 8.87
N GLY A 84 14.76 -10.77 9.77
CA GLY A 84 16.13 -11.15 9.46
C GLY A 84 17.03 -11.04 10.67
N GLN A 85 18.30 -10.90 10.42
CA GLN A 85 19.33 -10.76 11.43
C GLN A 85 19.97 -9.36 11.35
N ASP A 86 20.14 -8.72 12.49
CA ASP A 86 20.86 -7.47 12.57
C ASP A 86 22.34 -7.67 12.22
N LEU A 87 22.85 -6.84 11.31
CA LEU A 87 24.22 -6.99 10.81
C LEU A 87 25.29 -6.62 11.84
N TYR A 88 24.96 -5.81 12.84
CA TYR A 88 25.92 -5.31 13.82
C TYR A 88 25.89 -6.13 15.10
N SER A 89 24.71 -6.42 15.60
CA SER A 89 24.56 -7.20 16.84
C SER A 89 24.54 -8.71 16.61
N GLY A 90 24.23 -9.16 15.38
CA GLY A 90 23.98 -10.55 15.06
C GLY A 90 22.69 -11.11 15.67
N GLY A 91 21.93 -10.27 16.37
CA GLY A 91 20.65 -10.64 16.98
C GLY A 91 19.51 -10.74 15.96
N SER A 92 18.40 -11.32 16.40
CA SER A 92 17.19 -11.41 15.59
C SER A 92 16.55 -10.04 15.39
N PHE A 93 16.30 -9.63 14.15
CA PHE A 93 15.47 -8.47 13.86
C PHE A 93 14.02 -8.92 13.68
N VAL A 94 13.22 -8.61 14.70
CA VAL A 94 11.78 -8.89 14.74
C VAL A 94 11.04 -7.57 14.62
N TYR A 95 10.10 -7.48 13.68
CA TYR A 95 9.34 -6.28 13.42
C TYR A 95 7.85 -6.61 13.27
N ASP A 96 7.02 -5.87 14.01
CA ASP A 96 5.58 -6.03 13.93
C ASP A 96 4.90 -4.70 14.26
N PRO A 97 4.28 -4.01 13.29
CA PRO A 97 3.71 -2.70 13.53
C PRO A 97 2.55 -2.72 14.54
N TRP A 98 1.78 -3.80 14.62
CA TRP A 98 0.71 -3.90 15.62
C TRP A 98 1.22 -4.14 17.03
N VAL A 99 2.32 -4.90 17.17
CA VAL A 99 3.00 -5.06 18.48
C VAL A 99 3.57 -3.72 18.91
N LEU A 100 4.26 -3.01 18.03
CA LEU A 100 4.84 -1.70 18.33
C LEU A 100 3.78 -0.65 18.67
N TYR A 101 2.65 -0.66 17.94
CA TYR A 101 1.50 0.20 18.24
C TYR A 101 0.90 -0.10 19.62
N ARG A 102 0.65 -1.37 19.92
CA ARG A 102 0.11 -1.81 21.21
C ARG A 102 1.04 -1.45 22.39
N ARG A 103 2.34 -1.44 22.16
CA ARG A 103 3.36 -1.02 23.13
C ARG A 103 3.53 0.50 23.21
N GLY A 104 2.82 1.28 22.41
CA GLY A 104 2.93 2.75 22.38
C GLY A 104 4.25 3.26 21.80
N ILE A 105 4.99 2.42 21.08
CA ILE A 105 6.27 2.81 20.42
C ILE A 105 6.00 3.61 19.15
N ILE A 106 4.94 3.26 18.43
CA ILE A 106 4.45 3.99 17.26
C ILE A 106 2.99 4.39 17.47
N THR A 107 2.57 5.46 16.80
CA THR A 107 1.20 6.02 16.92
C THR A 107 0.21 5.40 15.93
N ALA A 108 0.69 4.73 14.89
CA ALA A 108 -0.14 4.04 13.90
C ALA A 108 0.64 2.87 13.30
N PRO A 109 -0.03 1.73 12.98
CA PRO A 109 0.64 0.55 12.44
C PRO A 109 0.89 0.68 10.92
N ASN A 110 1.31 1.85 10.46
CA ASN A 110 1.62 2.12 9.05
C ASN A 110 3.10 1.85 8.77
N VAL A 111 3.38 1.32 7.58
CA VAL A 111 4.74 1.01 7.12
C VAL A 111 4.96 1.63 5.76
N VAL A 112 6.03 2.39 5.62
CA VAL A 112 6.48 2.94 4.33
C VAL A 112 7.83 2.33 3.98
N LEU A 113 7.90 1.68 2.81
CA LEU A 113 9.14 1.12 2.26
C LEU A 113 9.65 2.03 1.13
N ALA A 114 10.74 2.72 1.38
CA ALA A 114 11.39 3.59 0.39
C ALA A 114 12.76 3.02 0.00
N GLY A 115 13.14 3.21 -1.25
CA GLY A 115 14.44 2.77 -1.76
C GLY A 115 14.52 2.82 -3.28
N ILE A 116 15.71 2.73 -3.83
CA ILE A 116 15.95 2.69 -5.29
C ILE A 116 15.41 1.40 -5.91
N VAL A 117 15.25 1.39 -7.22
CA VAL A 117 14.86 0.18 -7.97
C VAL A 117 15.89 -0.93 -7.73
N GLY A 118 15.41 -2.15 -7.49
CA GLY A 118 16.28 -3.31 -7.22
C GLY A 118 16.76 -3.45 -5.76
N SER A 119 16.40 -2.54 -4.85
CA SER A 119 16.81 -2.61 -3.43
C SER A 119 16.08 -3.67 -2.59
N GLY A 120 15.14 -4.41 -3.17
CA GLY A 120 14.41 -5.48 -2.48
C GLY A 120 13.14 -5.04 -1.74
N LYS A 121 12.60 -3.84 -1.99
CA LYS A 121 11.37 -3.35 -1.35
C LYS A 121 10.20 -4.33 -1.44
N SER A 122 9.84 -4.75 -2.66
CA SER A 122 8.73 -5.68 -2.88
C SER A 122 9.00 -7.05 -2.25
N SER A 123 10.26 -7.53 -2.25
CA SER A 123 10.64 -8.77 -1.57
C SER A 123 10.48 -8.67 -0.07
N LEU A 124 10.88 -7.55 0.54
CA LEU A 124 10.70 -7.30 1.96
C LEU A 124 9.20 -7.21 2.32
N ALA A 125 8.41 -6.47 1.55
CA ALA A 125 6.97 -6.38 1.74
C ALA A 125 6.32 -7.77 1.70
N LYS A 126 6.61 -8.55 0.65
CA LYS A 126 6.13 -9.94 0.48
C LYS A 126 6.53 -10.82 1.67
N SER A 127 7.77 -10.73 2.11
CA SER A 127 8.26 -11.48 3.28
C SER A 127 7.52 -11.10 4.57
N LEU A 128 7.30 -9.80 4.82
CA LEU A 128 6.60 -9.32 6.01
C LEU A 128 5.15 -9.80 6.05
N TYR A 129 4.37 -9.52 5.01
CA TYR A 129 2.95 -9.85 5.06
C TYR A 129 2.72 -11.38 4.98
N THR A 130 3.50 -12.13 4.20
CA THR A 130 3.36 -13.59 4.13
C THR A 130 3.66 -14.24 5.48
N ARG A 131 4.73 -13.81 6.15
CA ARG A 131 5.08 -14.31 7.49
C ARG A 131 4.09 -13.85 8.57
N SER A 132 3.24 -12.88 8.27
CA SER A 132 2.19 -12.44 9.20
C SER A 132 0.91 -13.29 9.14
N LEU A 133 0.69 -14.04 8.05
CA LEU A 133 -0.51 -14.87 7.88
C LEU A 133 -0.73 -15.89 9.01
N PRO A 134 0.32 -16.60 9.52
CA PRO A 134 0.15 -17.51 10.64
C PRO A 134 -0.34 -16.85 11.94
N PHE A 135 -0.20 -15.52 12.07
CA PHE A 135 -0.75 -14.75 13.19
C PHE A 135 -2.23 -14.38 13.00
N GLY A 136 -2.92 -14.96 12.02
CA GLY A 136 -4.32 -14.70 11.71
C GLY A 136 -4.58 -13.41 10.94
N ARG A 137 -3.55 -12.79 10.41
CA ARG A 137 -3.68 -11.57 9.58
C ARG A 137 -4.07 -11.92 8.17
N ARG A 138 -4.70 -10.94 7.48
CA ARG A 138 -5.06 -11.05 6.07
C ARG A 138 -4.37 -9.97 5.26
N VAL A 139 -4.29 -10.18 3.95
CA VAL A 139 -3.57 -9.29 3.04
C VAL A 139 -4.47 -8.89 1.88
N TYR A 140 -4.63 -7.59 1.68
CA TYR A 140 -5.36 -7.02 0.55
C TYR A 140 -4.41 -6.17 -0.30
N VAL A 141 -4.37 -6.46 -1.58
CA VAL A 141 -3.60 -5.70 -2.58
C VAL A 141 -4.60 -5.11 -3.55
N PRO A 142 -5.07 -3.86 -3.34
CA PRO A 142 -6.10 -3.26 -4.17
C PRO A 142 -5.65 -2.92 -5.59
N GLY A 143 -4.34 -2.94 -5.84
CA GLY A 143 -3.79 -2.77 -7.18
C GLY A 143 -2.36 -3.26 -7.25
N ASP A 144 -2.13 -4.19 -8.16
CA ASP A 144 -0.82 -4.75 -8.50
C ASP A 144 -0.51 -4.49 -9.97
N PRO A 145 0.07 -3.33 -10.32
CA PRO A 145 0.33 -2.98 -11.70
C PRO A 145 1.32 -3.90 -12.41
N LYS A 146 2.10 -4.66 -11.66
CA LYS A 146 3.14 -5.55 -12.20
C LYS A 146 2.77 -7.03 -12.15
N GLY A 147 1.68 -7.40 -11.46
CA GLY A 147 1.29 -8.80 -11.23
C GLY A 147 2.24 -9.57 -10.31
N GLU A 148 3.04 -8.85 -9.52
CA GLU A 148 4.05 -9.48 -8.66
C GLU A 148 3.46 -10.18 -7.42
N HIS A 149 2.24 -9.85 -7.02
CA HIS A 149 1.57 -10.41 -5.85
C HIS A 149 0.69 -11.62 -6.20
N THR A 150 0.38 -11.84 -7.48
CA THR A 150 -0.48 -12.94 -7.98
C THR A 150 0.03 -14.30 -7.52
N ALA A 151 1.29 -14.61 -7.80
CA ALA A 151 1.88 -15.90 -7.40
C ALA A 151 1.90 -16.10 -5.89
N VAL A 152 2.07 -15.04 -5.11
CA VAL A 152 2.03 -15.11 -3.64
C VAL A 152 0.61 -15.38 -3.16
N ALA A 153 -0.40 -14.70 -3.72
CA ALA A 153 -1.80 -14.91 -3.36
C ALA A 153 -2.22 -16.37 -3.59
N GLU A 154 -1.86 -16.94 -4.74
CA GLU A 154 -2.14 -18.34 -5.06
C GLU A 154 -1.41 -19.30 -4.12
N ALA A 155 -0.13 -19.05 -3.85
CA ALA A 155 0.70 -19.93 -2.99
C ALA A 155 0.21 -19.99 -1.54
N VAL A 156 -0.43 -18.93 -1.02
CA VAL A 156 -0.96 -18.89 0.35
C VAL A 156 -2.43 -19.33 0.44
N GLY A 157 -3.02 -19.82 -0.63
CA GLY A 157 -4.44 -20.22 -0.69
C GLY A 157 -5.40 -19.03 -0.74
N GLY A 158 -4.92 -17.88 -1.16
CA GLY A 158 -5.71 -16.68 -1.42
C GLY A 158 -6.26 -16.65 -2.84
N ARG A 159 -6.61 -15.47 -3.31
CA ARG A 159 -7.16 -15.25 -4.67
C ARG A 159 -6.50 -14.06 -5.35
N ALA A 160 -6.05 -14.27 -6.59
CA ALA A 160 -5.70 -13.19 -7.49
C ALA A 160 -6.83 -12.98 -8.51
N ILE A 161 -7.25 -11.73 -8.69
CA ILE A 161 -8.27 -11.33 -9.67
C ILE A 161 -7.56 -10.51 -10.74
N ILE A 162 -7.40 -11.12 -11.91
CA ILE A 162 -6.71 -10.47 -13.02
C ILE A 162 -7.72 -9.63 -13.79
N LEU A 163 -7.49 -8.32 -13.86
CA LEU A 163 -8.30 -7.37 -14.61
C LEU A 163 -7.56 -6.92 -15.86
N GLY A 164 -8.28 -6.76 -16.97
CA GLY A 164 -7.69 -6.30 -18.22
C GLY A 164 -8.66 -6.37 -19.39
N HIS A 165 -8.32 -5.67 -20.46
CA HIS A 165 -9.12 -5.67 -21.67
C HIS A 165 -9.22 -7.07 -22.28
N GLY A 166 -10.43 -7.44 -22.66
CA GLY A 166 -10.70 -8.75 -23.28
C GLY A 166 -10.74 -9.93 -22.30
N LEU A 167 -10.55 -9.70 -21.01
CA LEU A 167 -10.76 -10.71 -19.97
C LEU A 167 -12.22 -10.74 -19.52
N SER A 168 -12.62 -11.88 -18.91
CA SER A 168 -13.98 -12.05 -18.40
C SER A 168 -14.23 -11.40 -17.06
N ASN A 169 -13.18 -11.02 -16.33
CA ASN A 169 -13.31 -10.44 -14.99
C ASN A 169 -13.76 -8.98 -15.07
N ARG A 170 -14.78 -8.66 -14.29
CA ARG A 170 -15.36 -7.32 -14.13
C ARG A 170 -15.41 -6.95 -12.67
N LEU A 171 -15.32 -5.66 -12.40
CA LEU A 171 -15.46 -5.05 -11.09
C LEU A 171 -16.59 -4.03 -11.16
N ASN A 172 -17.70 -4.28 -10.48
CA ASN A 172 -18.79 -3.33 -10.40
C ASN A 172 -18.54 -2.28 -9.30
N PRO A 173 -18.37 -1.00 -9.62
CA PRO A 173 -18.18 0.03 -8.60
C PRO A 173 -19.39 0.20 -7.66
N LEU A 174 -20.55 -0.30 -8.06
CA LEU A 174 -21.80 -0.17 -7.30
C LEU A 174 -22.10 -1.38 -6.41
N ASP A 175 -21.21 -2.36 -6.34
CA ASP A 175 -21.40 -3.51 -5.46
C ASP A 175 -21.52 -3.07 -3.99
N GLU A 176 -22.37 -3.80 -3.25
CA GLU A 176 -22.57 -3.51 -1.83
C GLU A 176 -21.38 -3.89 -0.97
N GLY A 177 -20.54 -4.79 -1.46
CA GLY A 177 -19.40 -5.30 -0.73
C GLY A 177 -19.79 -6.22 0.43
N HIS A 178 -18.86 -6.43 1.35
CA HIS A 178 -19.09 -7.28 2.52
C HIS A 178 -19.79 -6.50 3.63
N ARG A 179 -20.94 -7.03 4.08
CA ARG A 179 -21.67 -6.45 5.21
C ARG A 179 -21.12 -6.98 6.54
N PRO A 180 -20.66 -6.12 7.45
CA PRO A 180 -20.29 -6.53 8.80
C PRO A 180 -21.51 -7.05 9.57
N SER A 181 -21.34 -8.11 10.36
CA SER A 181 -22.43 -8.79 11.07
C SER A 181 -23.12 -7.93 12.14
N ALA A 182 -22.46 -6.87 12.61
CA ALA A 182 -22.96 -5.99 13.65
C ALA A 182 -23.79 -4.79 13.13
N VAL A 183 -23.89 -4.61 11.80
CA VAL A 183 -24.55 -3.46 11.18
C VAL A 183 -26.01 -3.78 10.84
N SER A 184 -26.94 -2.92 11.23
CA SER A 184 -28.37 -3.04 10.92
C SER A 184 -28.66 -2.84 9.42
N ASP A 185 -29.83 -3.30 8.92
CA ASP A 185 -30.20 -3.16 7.51
C ASP A 185 -30.27 -1.70 7.08
N SER A 186 -30.86 -0.84 7.92
CA SER A 186 -30.99 0.59 7.62
C SER A 186 -29.65 1.32 7.62
N GLU A 187 -28.78 0.99 8.55
CA GLU A 187 -27.44 1.58 8.61
C GLU A 187 -26.58 1.11 7.44
N TRP A 188 -26.65 -0.19 7.10
CA TRP A 188 -25.95 -0.73 5.94
C TRP A 188 -26.40 -0.06 4.64
N ALA A 189 -27.70 0.10 4.43
CA ALA A 189 -28.22 0.78 3.25
C ALA A 189 -27.72 2.23 3.14
N MET A 190 -27.62 2.96 4.24
CA MET A 190 -27.07 4.31 4.27
C MET A 190 -25.58 4.32 3.94
N GLN A 191 -24.80 3.41 4.51
CA GLN A 191 -23.37 3.28 4.26
C GLN A 191 -23.09 2.94 2.78
N VAL A 192 -23.83 1.97 2.23
CA VAL A 192 -23.73 1.60 0.80
C VAL A 192 -24.08 2.78 -0.09
N ALA A 193 -25.16 3.52 0.21
CA ALA A 193 -25.58 4.67 -0.58
C ALA A 193 -24.53 5.79 -0.54
N SER A 194 -23.92 6.06 0.61
CA SER A 194 -22.83 7.05 0.71
C SER A 194 -21.61 6.60 -0.09
N ARG A 195 -21.14 5.38 0.13
CA ARG A 195 -19.96 4.83 -0.56
C ARG A 195 -20.14 4.83 -2.08
N ARG A 196 -21.31 4.46 -2.59
CA ARG A 196 -21.61 4.51 -4.05
C ARG A 196 -21.50 5.93 -4.59
N ARG A 197 -22.03 6.94 -3.89
CA ARG A 197 -21.91 8.34 -4.30
C ARG A 197 -20.48 8.82 -4.31
N ASP A 198 -19.76 8.58 -3.23
CA ASP A 198 -18.37 9.00 -3.06
C ASP A 198 -17.49 8.36 -4.13
N LEU A 199 -17.69 7.07 -4.40
CA LEU A 199 -16.92 6.35 -5.41
C LEU A 199 -17.22 6.85 -6.82
N ILE A 200 -18.48 7.00 -7.21
CA ILE A 200 -18.83 7.51 -8.56
C ILE A 200 -18.33 8.95 -8.73
N GLY A 201 -18.41 9.77 -7.68
CA GLY A 201 -17.81 11.10 -7.66
C GLY A 201 -16.29 11.04 -7.91
N ALA A 202 -15.56 10.25 -7.14
CA ALA A 202 -14.13 10.08 -7.28
C ALA A 202 -13.71 9.55 -8.68
N LEU A 203 -14.49 8.62 -9.24
CA LEU A 203 -14.26 8.12 -10.59
C LEU A 203 -14.44 9.22 -11.65
N ALA A 204 -15.50 10.02 -11.52
CA ALA A 204 -15.75 11.14 -12.42
C ALA A 204 -14.65 12.19 -12.33
N GLU A 205 -14.24 12.57 -11.12
CA GLU A 205 -13.13 13.49 -10.87
C GLU A 205 -11.81 13.00 -11.46
N THR A 206 -11.50 11.73 -11.28
CA THR A 206 -10.28 11.10 -11.85
C THR A 206 -10.29 11.14 -13.38
N VAL A 207 -11.44 10.86 -14.02
CA VAL A 207 -11.54 10.88 -15.49
C VAL A 207 -11.55 12.30 -16.04
N LEU A 208 -12.13 13.26 -15.31
CA LEU A 208 -12.20 14.68 -15.70
C LEU A 208 -10.92 15.45 -15.34
N ASP A 209 -10.07 14.90 -14.48
CA ASP A 209 -8.87 15.53 -13.93
C ASP A 209 -9.18 16.90 -13.26
N ARG A 210 -10.31 16.96 -12.56
CA ARG A 210 -10.75 18.10 -11.78
C ARG A 210 -11.83 17.73 -10.76
N ALA A 211 -12.01 18.57 -9.74
CA ALA A 211 -13.13 18.46 -8.81
C ALA A 211 -14.50 18.70 -9.52
N LEU A 212 -15.51 18.02 -9.02
CA LEU A 212 -16.88 18.17 -9.49
C LEU A 212 -17.53 19.41 -8.89
N SER A 213 -18.38 20.06 -9.67
CA SER A 213 -19.28 21.13 -9.19
C SER A 213 -20.43 20.56 -8.35
N PRO A 214 -21.08 21.37 -7.50
CA PRO A 214 -22.24 20.92 -6.73
C PRO A 214 -23.40 20.41 -7.61
N LEU A 215 -23.57 20.92 -8.81
CA LEU A 215 -24.63 20.49 -9.75
C LEU A 215 -24.30 19.13 -10.36
N GLU A 216 -23.04 18.89 -10.67
CA GLU A 216 -22.56 17.58 -11.15
C GLU A 216 -22.73 16.49 -10.07
N HIS A 217 -22.42 16.80 -8.82
CA HIS A 217 -22.69 15.89 -7.68
C HIS A 217 -24.21 15.59 -7.57
N THR A 218 -25.06 16.60 -7.74
CA THR A 218 -26.51 16.41 -7.70
C THR A 218 -27.00 15.53 -8.85
N ALA A 219 -26.46 15.71 -10.05
CA ALA A 219 -26.80 14.89 -11.22
C ALA A 219 -26.41 13.41 -11.00
N ILE A 220 -25.23 13.17 -10.44
CA ILE A 220 -24.77 11.80 -10.06
C ILE A 220 -25.73 11.19 -9.02
N ASP A 221 -26.08 11.93 -7.96
CA ASP A 221 -26.91 11.43 -6.87
C ASP A 221 -28.33 11.03 -7.36
N LEU A 222 -28.94 11.86 -8.20
CA LEU A 222 -30.25 11.54 -8.80
C LEU A 222 -30.18 10.31 -9.70
N ALA A 223 -29.20 10.26 -10.60
CA ALA A 223 -29.03 9.13 -11.52
C ALA A 223 -28.73 7.82 -10.76
N LEU A 224 -27.92 7.89 -9.71
CA LEU A 224 -27.61 6.74 -8.86
C LEU A 224 -28.84 6.22 -8.11
N ARG A 225 -29.65 7.12 -7.53
CA ARG A 225 -30.91 6.74 -6.86
C ARG A 225 -31.86 6.02 -7.83
N ASP A 226 -31.99 6.53 -9.02
CA ASP A 226 -32.83 5.93 -10.06
C ASP A 226 -32.31 4.57 -10.50
N ALA A 227 -31.00 4.42 -10.70
CA ALA A 227 -30.39 3.14 -11.05
C ALA A 227 -30.61 2.09 -9.96
N VAL A 228 -30.39 2.46 -8.69
CA VAL A 228 -30.61 1.58 -7.52
C VAL A 228 -32.06 1.17 -7.37
N ARG A 229 -33.03 2.05 -7.68
CA ARG A 229 -34.47 1.71 -7.62
C ARG A 229 -34.91 0.78 -8.74
N SER A 230 -34.23 0.84 -9.90
CA SER A 230 -34.65 0.13 -11.11
C SER A 230 -34.07 -1.29 -11.24
N ALA A 231 -33.09 -1.66 -10.41
CA ALA A 231 -32.44 -2.95 -10.52
C ALA A 231 -31.97 -3.47 -9.15
N GLU A 232 -32.06 -4.80 -8.98
CA GLU A 232 -31.54 -5.49 -7.81
C GLU A 232 -30.00 -5.37 -7.72
N VAL A 233 -29.32 -5.47 -8.86
CA VAL A 233 -27.89 -5.27 -9.00
C VAL A 233 -27.66 -4.04 -9.90
N PRO A 234 -27.52 -2.84 -9.33
CA PRO A 234 -27.22 -1.65 -10.11
C PRO A 234 -25.79 -1.74 -10.66
N ILE A 235 -25.61 -1.28 -11.90
CA ILE A 235 -24.31 -1.27 -12.60
C ILE A 235 -24.02 0.14 -13.15
N LEU A 236 -22.74 0.45 -13.35
CA LEU A 236 -22.33 1.78 -13.82
C LEU A 236 -22.99 2.21 -15.14
N PRO A 237 -23.20 1.35 -16.16
CA PRO A 237 -23.93 1.72 -17.36
C PRO A 237 -25.30 2.34 -17.08
N MET A 238 -26.05 1.83 -16.11
CA MET A 238 -27.38 2.37 -15.75
C MET A 238 -27.28 3.80 -15.23
N VAL A 239 -26.27 4.11 -14.44
CA VAL A 239 -26.04 5.48 -13.95
C VAL A 239 -25.68 6.41 -15.11
N VAL A 240 -24.79 5.97 -16.00
CA VAL A 240 -24.41 6.75 -17.18
C VAL A 240 -25.61 7.06 -18.07
N ASP A 241 -26.45 6.05 -18.34
CA ASP A 241 -27.65 6.23 -19.15
C ASP A 241 -28.63 7.22 -18.52
N ARG A 242 -28.80 7.20 -17.18
CA ARG A 242 -29.67 8.15 -16.46
C ARG A 242 -29.12 9.57 -16.44
N ILE A 243 -27.80 9.75 -16.40
CA ILE A 243 -27.20 11.10 -16.50
C ILE A 243 -27.36 11.65 -17.93
N LEU A 244 -27.16 10.81 -18.96
CA LEU A 244 -27.20 11.26 -20.36
C LEU A 244 -28.63 11.40 -20.92
N ALA A 245 -29.57 10.61 -20.40
CA ALA A 245 -30.99 10.65 -20.76
C ALA A 245 -31.84 10.73 -19.48
N PRO A 246 -31.83 11.87 -18.79
CA PRO A 246 -32.59 12.05 -17.56
C PRO A 246 -34.11 11.97 -17.82
N SER A 247 -34.87 11.61 -16.76
CA SER A 247 -36.33 11.57 -16.84
C SER A 247 -36.94 12.95 -17.18
N ALA A 248 -38.13 12.95 -17.75
CA ALA A 248 -38.82 14.21 -18.17
C ALA A 248 -39.06 15.18 -16.99
N ASP A 249 -39.08 14.67 -15.77
CA ASP A 249 -39.28 15.49 -14.56
C ASP A 249 -37.98 16.13 -14.04
N THR A 250 -36.82 15.82 -14.68
CA THR A 250 -35.54 16.40 -14.29
C THR A 250 -35.42 17.82 -14.82
N ASP A 251 -34.97 18.76 -13.95
CA ASP A 251 -34.69 20.14 -14.37
C ASP A 251 -33.71 20.16 -15.55
N GLY A 252 -34.06 20.83 -16.62
CA GLY A 252 -33.27 20.90 -17.85
C GLY A 252 -31.85 21.43 -17.63
N ARG A 253 -31.64 22.34 -16.67
CA ARG A 253 -30.28 22.79 -16.28
C ARG A 253 -29.46 21.68 -15.66
N LEU A 254 -30.05 20.90 -14.77
CA LEU A 254 -29.38 19.77 -14.14
C LEU A 254 -28.98 18.69 -15.17
N ALA A 255 -29.82 18.47 -16.18
CA ALA A 255 -29.52 17.57 -17.29
C ALA A 255 -28.33 18.09 -18.13
N GLU A 256 -28.24 19.42 -18.30
CA GLU A 256 -27.16 20.05 -19.06
C GLU A 256 -25.83 20.02 -18.28
N ASP A 257 -25.85 20.35 -16.99
CA ASP A 257 -24.71 20.34 -16.11
C ASP A 257 -24.16 18.90 -15.87
N GLY A 258 -25.02 17.89 -15.80
CA GLY A 258 -24.65 16.50 -15.66
C GLY A 258 -24.04 15.86 -16.92
N ARG A 259 -24.25 16.44 -18.09
CA ARG A 259 -23.87 15.86 -19.38
C ARG A 259 -22.38 15.58 -19.51
N LEU A 260 -21.53 16.49 -19.04
CA LEU A 260 -20.07 16.33 -19.09
C LEU A 260 -19.60 15.13 -18.25
N VAL A 261 -20.15 14.99 -17.05
CA VAL A 261 -19.87 13.85 -16.16
C VAL A 261 -20.36 12.54 -16.79
N GLY A 262 -21.56 12.55 -17.39
CA GLY A 262 -22.09 11.39 -18.10
C GLY A 262 -21.17 10.93 -19.23
N HIS A 263 -20.63 11.85 -20.02
CA HIS A 263 -19.67 11.53 -21.07
C HIS A 263 -18.32 11.06 -20.52
N ALA A 264 -17.85 11.63 -19.41
CA ALA A 264 -16.63 11.15 -18.74
C ALA A 264 -16.79 9.71 -18.25
N LEU A 265 -17.85 9.41 -17.52
CA LEU A 265 -18.15 8.06 -17.03
C LEU A 265 -18.45 7.06 -18.16
N ARG A 266 -18.99 7.53 -19.28
CA ARG A 266 -19.23 6.69 -20.48
C ARG A 266 -17.95 6.07 -21.02
N ARG A 267 -16.80 6.73 -20.86
CA ARG A 267 -15.51 6.15 -21.27
C ARG A 267 -15.20 4.84 -20.52
N LEU A 268 -15.66 4.73 -19.28
CA LEU A 268 -15.45 3.53 -18.44
C LEU A 268 -16.34 2.35 -18.84
N VAL A 269 -17.49 2.61 -19.50
CA VAL A 269 -18.48 1.57 -19.80
C VAL A 269 -18.61 1.25 -21.31
N ALA A 270 -18.33 2.20 -22.18
CA ALA A 270 -18.52 2.04 -23.63
C ALA A 270 -17.40 2.68 -24.48
N GLY A 271 -16.33 3.16 -23.85
CA GLY A 271 -15.20 3.82 -24.52
C GLY A 271 -13.93 2.97 -24.52
N ASP A 272 -12.82 3.66 -24.49
CA ASP A 272 -11.46 3.10 -24.44
C ASP A 272 -11.16 2.28 -23.18
N LEU A 273 -11.99 2.40 -22.14
CA LEU A 273 -11.87 1.74 -20.84
C LEU A 273 -12.97 0.71 -20.61
N ALA A 274 -13.72 0.35 -21.65
CA ALA A 274 -14.83 -0.60 -21.56
C ALA A 274 -14.35 -2.02 -21.26
N GLY A 275 -15.26 -2.85 -20.70
CA GLY A 275 -15.01 -4.26 -20.41
C GLY A 275 -14.53 -4.55 -18.98
N LEU A 276 -14.36 -3.52 -18.14
CA LEU A 276 -13.96 -3.66 -16.75
C LEU A 276 -15.08 -3.29 -15.76
N PHE A 277 -15.91 -2.29 -16.11
CA PHE A 277 -16.94 -1.71 -15.24
C PHE A 277 -18.35 -1.79 -15.85
N ASP A 278 -18.52 -2.49 -16.95
CA ASP A 278 -19.73 -2.50 -17.77
C ASP A 278 -20.75 -3.57 -17.36
N GLY A 279 -20.53 -4.26 -16.26
CA GLY A 279 -21.42 -5.31 -15.76
C GLY A 279 -21.25 -5.61 -14.28
N PRO A 280 -22.00 -6.60 -13.76
CA PRO A 280 -21.83 -7.08 -12.39
C PRO A 280 -20.42 -7.60 -12.17
N SER A 281 -19.93 -7.51 -10.90
CA SER A 281 -18.66 -8.16 -10.54
C SER A 281 -18.73 -9.66 -10.80
N THR A 282 -17.72 -10.18 -11.46
CA THR A 282 -17.62 -11.62 -11.78
C THR A 282 -17.08 -12.43 -10.61
N VAL A 283 -16.43 -11.76 -9.66
CA VAL A 283 -15.85 -12.36 -8.47
C VAL A 283 -16.33 -11.60 -7.25
N ALA A 284 -16.94 -12.31 -6.31
CA ALA A 284 -17.32 -11.74 -5.02
C ALA A 284 -16.07 -11.54 -4.14
N PHE A 285 -16.09 -10.45 -3.36
CA PHE A 285 -15.10 -10.24 -2.32
C PHE A 285 -15.34 -11.20 -1.16
N ASP A 286 -14.34 -12.02 -0.84
CA ASP A 286 -14.39 -12.95 0.26
C ASP A 286 -13.35 -12.57 1.33
N PRO A 287 -13.78 -11.88 2.40
CA PRO A 287 -12.88 -11.43 3.46
C PRO A 287 -12.30 -12.58 4.31
N SER A 288 -12.77 -13.82 4.12
CA SER A 288 -12.23 -14.99 4.83
C SER A 288 -10.92 -15.48 4.26
N LEU A 289 -10.64 -15.15 3.00
CA LEU A 289 -9.41 -15.55 2.32
C LEU A 289 -8.17 -14.93 2.98
N PRO A 290 -7.05 -15.66 3.06
CA PRO A 290 -5.80 -15.15 3.64
C PRO A 290 -5.23 -13.96 2.85
N MET A 291 -5.43 -13.95 1.53
CA MET A 291 -4.95 -12.88 0.65
C MET A 291 -5.88 -12.68 -0.54
N ILE A 292 -6.11 -11.41 -0.89
CA ILE A 292 -6.78 -11.01 -2.14
C ILE A 292 -5.90 -9.97 -2.82
N SER A 293 -5.59 -10.23 -4.10
CA SER A 293 -4.81 -9.31 -4.95
C SER A 293 -5.57 -9.02 -6.23
N LEU A 294 -5.66 -7.75 -6.60
CA LEU A 294 -6.14 -7.33 -7.91
C LEU A 294 -4.95 -7.07 -8.83
N ASP A 295 -4.76 -7.97 -9.78
CA ASP A 295 -3.68 -7.92 -10.76
C ASP A 295 -4.09 -7.02 -11.94
N LEU A 296 -3.41 -5.92 -12.09
CA LEU A 296 -3.62 -4.92 -13.13
C LEU A 296 -2.56 -5.00 -14.25
N SER A 297 -1.72 -6.03 -14.26
CA SER A 297 -0.63 -6.18 -15.23
C SER A 297 -1.09 -6.29 -16.68
N ARG A 298 -2.37 -6.64 -16.89
CA ARG A 298 -3.01 -6.69 -18.22
C ARG A 298 -3.69 -5.38 -18.62
N VAL A 299 -3.69 -4.39 -17.75
CA VAL A 299 -4.16 -3.05 -18.06
C VAL A 299 -3.02 -2.31 -18.76
N THR A 300 -3.31 -1.73 -19.92
CA THR A 300 -2.32 -0.91 -20.65
C THR A 300 -1.83 0.25 -19.77
N GLU A 301 -0.66 0.81 -20.08
CA GLU A 301 0.01 1.88 -19.31
C GLU A 301 -0.77 3.21 -19.21
N ASN A 302 -2.08 3.16 -19.26
CA ASN A 302 -2.95 4.31 -19.03
C ASN A 302 -3.02 4.59 -17.51
N SER A 303 -2.34 5.65 -17.07
CA SER A 303 -2.26 6.04 -15.67
C SER A 303 -3.63 6.33 -15.06
N THR A 304 -4.52 6.98 -15.82
CA THR A 304 -5.90 7.27 -15.39
C THR A 304 -6.69 5.99 -15.13
N LEU A 305 -6.58 4.99 -16.00
CA LEU A 305 -7.28 3.71 -15.82
C LEU A 305 -6.76 2.96 -14.59
N ILE A 306 -5.45 2.94 -14.38
CA ILE A 306 -4.86 2.31 -13.19
C ILE A 306 -5.35 3.02 -11.93
N SER A 307 -5.38 4.36 -11.89
CA SER A 307 -5.90 5.12 -10.75
C SER A 307 -7.38 4.83 -10.50
N VAL A 308 -8.21 4.82 -11.53
CA VAL A 308 -9.63 4.44 -11.47
C VAL A 308 -9.80 3.03 -10.89
N LEU A 309 -9.06 2.06 -11.39
CA LEU A 309 -9.11 0.67 -10.90
C LEU A 309 -8.66 0.57 -9.45
N MET A 310 -7.58 1.23 -9.07
CA MET A 310 -7.10 1.22 -7.68
C MET A 310 -8.10 1.89 -6.72
N THR A 311 -8.77 2.96 -7.15
CA THR A 311 -9.82 3.62 -6.38
C THR A 311 -11.03 2.70 -6.19
N CYS A 312 -11.53 2.07 -7.26
CA CYS A 312 -12.63 1.10 -7.18
C CYS A 312 -12.28 -0.10 -6.29
N SER A 313 -11.08 -0.63 -6.44
CA SER A 313 -10.63 -1.79 -5.68
C SER A 313 -10.47 -1.47 -4.18
N SER A 314 -9.94 -0.29 -3.87
CA SER A 314 -9.82 0.19 -2.49
C SER A 314 -11.20 0.31 -1.83
N ALA A 315 -12.15 0.95 -2.52
CA ALA A 315 -13.52 1.08 -2.03
C ALA A 315 -14.23 -0.29 -1.88
N TRP A 316 -13.97 -1.21 -2.80
CA TRP A 316 -14.50 -2.58 -2.73
C TRP A 316 -13.99 -3.34 -1.51
N MET A 317 -12.72 -3.14 -1.13
CA MET A 317 -12.11 -3.74 0.06
C MET A 317 -12.44 -3.00 1.37
N GLU A 318 -12.83 -1.73 1.29
CA GLU A 318 -13.02 -0.86 2.45
C GLU A 318 -14.04 -1.40 3.45
N SER A 319 -15.17 -1.93 2.97
CA SER A 319 -16.20 -2.49 3.84
C SER A 319 -15.67 -3.62 4.74
N ALA A 320 -14.72 -4.41 4.23
CA ALA A 320 -14.05 -5.43 5.03
C ALA A 320 -13.05 -4.83 6.03
N LEU A 321 -12.42 -3.70 5.68
CA LEU A 321 -11.49 -3.02 6.57
C LEU A 321 -12.19 -2.40 7.77
N LEU A 322 -13.42 -1.95 7.59
CA LEU A 322 -14.24 -1.33 8.64
C LEU A 322 -14.91 -2.37 9.56
N ASP A 323 -14.86 -3.67 9.26
CA ASP A 323 -15.40 -4.69 10.13
C ASP A 323 -14.56 -4.84 11.41
N PRO A 324 -15.11 -4.52 12.62
CA PRO A 324 -14.39 -4.63 13.89
C PRO A 324 -13.94 -6.06 14.20
N ASN A 325 -14.68 -7.06 13.71
CA ASN A 325 -14.41 -8.47 13.95
C ASN A 325 -13.47 -9.07 12.90
N GLY A 326 -13.10 -8.29 11.89
CA GLY A 326 -12.32 -8.76 10.76
C GLY A 326 -10.84 -9.02 11.04
N GLY A 327 -10.35 -8.69 12.25
CA GLY A 327 -8.95 -8.88 12.63
C GLY A 327 -7.98 -7.87 11.98
N GLN A 328 -6.70 -8.13 12.12
CA GLN A 328 -5.65 -7.27 11.57
C GLN A 328 -5.42 -7.57 10.08
N ARG A 329 -5.29 -6.52 9.28
CA ARG A 329 -5.16 -6.64 7.81
C ARG A 329 -4.05 -5.75 7.29
N TRP A 330 -3.26 -6.29 6.39
CA TRP A 330 -2.34 -5.53 5.56
C TRP A 330 -3.09 -5.02 4.34
N VAL A 331 -2.99 -3.75 4.06
CA VAL A 331 -3.36 -3.17 2.76
C VAL A 331 -2.07 -2.73 2.08
N ILE A 332 -1.76 -3.35 0.96
CA ILE A 332 -0.49 -3.15 0.27
C ILE A 332 -0.72 -2.31 -0.98
N TYR A 333 -0.17 -1.11 -0.98
CA TYR A 333 -0.10 -0.27 -2.16
C TYR A 333 1.31 -0.32 -2.73
N ASP A 334 1.55 -1.19 -3.70
CA ASP A 334 2.77 -1.14 -4.49
C ASP A 334 2.65 -0.03 -5.53
N GLU A 335 3.76 0.66 -5.82
CA GLU A 335 3.77 1.85 -6.70
C GLU A 335 2.78 2.97 -6.24
N ALA A 336 2.67 3.20 -4.93
CA ALA A 336 1.72 4.15 -4.33
C ALA A 336 1.82 5.57 -4.89
N TRP A 337 2.97 5.96 -5.46
CA TRP A 337 3.14 7.24 -6.14
C TRP A 337 2.17 7.44 -7.32
N ARG A 338 1.67 6.36 -7.92
CA ARG A 338 0.66 6.43 -8.99
C ARG A 338 -0.69 6.97 -8.50
N LEU A 339 -1.05 6.67 -7.24
CA LEU A 339 -2.25 7.25 -6.61
C LEU A 339 -2.04 8.71 -6.23
N MET A 340 -0.81 9.09 -5.89
CA MET A 340 -0.48 10.45 -5.44
C MET A 340 -0.29 11.44 -6.60
N SER A 341 -0.23 10.96 -7.85
CA SER A 341 -0.07 11.80 -9.04
C SER A 341 -1.39 12.38 -9.56
N HIS A 342 -2.53 11.99 -8.99
CA HIS A 342 -3.85 12.55 -9.27
C HIS A 342 -4.37 13.28 -8.03
N PRO A 343 -5.05 14.43 -8.19
CA PRO A 343 -5.59 15.22 -7.09
C PRO A 343 -6.68 14.48 -6.30
#